data_4f0f0ae0e67a455c0653ccbc98b7b722
#
_entry.id   4f0f0ae0e67a455c0653ccbc98b7b722
#
_cell.length_a   1.000
_cell.length_b   1.000
_cell.length_c   1.000
_cell.angle_alpha   90.00
_cell.angle_beta   90.00
_cell.angle_gamma   90.00
#
_symmetry.space_group_name_H-M   'P 1'
#
loop_
_entity.id
_entity.type
_entity.pdbx_description
1 polymer ?
#
loop_
_entity_poly.entity_id
_entity_poly.type
_entity_poly.pdbx_seq_one_letter_code
_entity_poly.pdbx_strand_id
1 'polypeptide(L)'
;LEQVIETCNGTQKLGKRHFVWTMPAWPLWHIVNHSEPSLKKELDELIENGQVVWHALPFTSHTDFATPGEYLRGFIYSRLLAERYRKPCPIAAKMTDVPGHSVMLPDLLSQAGIRFLHLGCNEFATPPEVPELFYWQAPGGRKVLTMYSRGGYGSGLIPPKSWKYPVWMALMH
;
A
#
# COMPACT_ATOMS: atom_id res chain seq x y z
N LEU A 1 1.22 -14.18 -6.58
CA LEU A 1 1.95 -14.39 -5.33
C LEU A 1 3.25 -15.16 -5.55
N GLU A 2 3.23 -16.27 -6.33
CA GLU A 2 4.43 -17.07 -6.64
C GLU A 2 5.59 -16.21 -7.16
N GLN A 3 5.34 -15.31 -8.11
CA GLN A 3 6.36 -14.38 -8.61
C GLN A 3 6.93 -13.45 -7.53
N VAL A 4 6.12 -13.03 -6.56
CA VAL A 4 6.58 -12.22 -5.44
C VAL A 4 7.52 -13.03 -4.56
N ILE A 5 7.15 -14.25 -4.23
CA ILE A 5 7.96 -15.17 -3.43
C ILE A 5 9.29 -15.46 -4.14
N GLU A 6 9.24 -15.79 -5.42
CA GLU A 6 10.43 -16.01 -6.24
C GLU A 6 11.36 -14.80 -6.26
N THR A 7 10.80 -13.60 -6.43
CA THR A 7 11.57 -12.34 -6.42
C THR A 7 12.18 -12.09 -5.04
N CYS A 8 11.42 -12.27 -3.97
CA CYS A 8 11.92 -12.15 -2.60
C CYS A 8 13.08 -13.11 -2.35
N ASN A 9 12.91 -14.38 -2.70
CA ASN A 9 13.94 -15.42 -2.53
C ASN A 9 15.17 -15.15 -3.39
N GLY A 10 14.99 -14.74 -4.65
CA GLY A 10 16.07 -14.39 -5.57
C GLY A 10 16.91 -13.20 -5.13
N THR A 11 16.29 -12.24 -4.43
CA THR A 11 16.97 -11.01 -3.97
C THR A 11 17.60 -11.13 -2.58
N GLN A 12 17.34 -12.21 -1.84
CA GLN A 12 17.95 -12.43 -0.51
C GLN A 12 19.49 -12.41 -0.54
N LYS A 13 20.10 -12.86 -1.64
CA LYS A 13 21.56 -12.84 -1.84
C LYS A 13 22.14 -11.42 -1.87
N LEU A 14 21.34 -10.42 -2.19
CA LEU A 14 21.72 -9.01 -2.25
C LEU A 14 21.60 -8.30 -0.88
N GLY A 15 21.06 -9.01 0.10
CA GLY A 15 20.84 -8.51 1.46
C GLY A 15 19.38 -8.61 1.89
N LYS A 16 19.17 -8.75 3.20
CA LYS A 16 17.82 -8.71 3.77
C LYS A 16 17.17 -7.37 3.43
N ARG A 17 15.94 -7.39 2.92
CA ARG A 17 15.16 -6.22 2.52
C ARG A 17 15.68 -5.47 1.28
N HIS A 18 16.45 -6.10 0.42
CA HIS A 18 16.80 -5.50 -0.86
C HIS A 18 15.56 -5.32 -1.76
N PHE A 19 14.62 -6.23 -1.65
CA PHE A 19 13.28 -6.13 -2.24
C PHE A 19 12.24 -6.34 -1.15
N VAL A 20 11.31 -5.38 -1.02
CA VAL A 20 10.19 -5.42 -0.07
C VAL A 20 8.90 -5.27 -0.84
N TRP A 21 8.05 -6.29 -0.76
CA TRP A 21 6.72 -6.25 -1.32
C TRP A 21 5.70 -5.75 -0.30
N THR A 22 5.01 -4.65 -0.63
CA THR A 22 3.97 -4.08 0.23
C THR A 22 2.59 -4.43 -0.32
N MET A 23 1.73 -5.00 0.50
CA MET A 23 0.37 -5.42 0.13
C MET A 23 -0.69 -4.66 0.92
N PRO A 24 -1.93 -4.55 0.40
CA PRO A 24 -3.09 -4.24 1.23
C PRO A 24 -3.32 -5.32 2.29
N ALA A 25 -3.88 -4.93 3.42
CA ALA A 25 -4.00 -5.83 4.57
C ALA A 25 -4.98 -7.00 4.34
N TRP A 26 -6.12 -6.76 3.68
CA TRP A 26 -7.13 -7.82 3.49
C TRP A 26 -6.66 -8.95 2.56
N PRO A 27 -6.08 -8.70 1.37
CA PRO A 27 -5.57 -9.78 0.53
C PRO A 27 -4.51 -10.61 1.25
N LEU A 28 -3.59 -9.97 1.97
CA LEU A 28 -2.58 -10.69 2.73
C LEU A 28 -3.21 -11.55 3.84
N TRP A 29 -4.15 -10.98 4.61
CA TRP A 29 -4.87 -11.71 5.64
C TRP A 29 -5.62 -12.93 5.05
N HIS A 30 -6.28 -12.73 3.91
CA HIS A 30 -6.98 -13.82 3.22
C HIS A 30 -6.02 -14.93 2.79
N ILE A 31 -4.91 -14.58 2.16
CA ILE A 31 -3.91 -15.53 1.68
C ILE A 31 -3.33 -16.35 2.84
N VAL A 32 -2.87 -15.71 3.92
CA VAL A 32 -2.27 -16.45 5.06
C VAL A 32 -3.25 -17.37 5.80
N ASN A 33 -4.56 -17.18 5.61
CA ASN A 33 -5.57 -18.03 6.24
C ASN A 33 -6.12 -19.14 5.32
N HIS A 34 -5.98 -19.01 4.00
CA HIS A 34 -6.63 -19.92 3.04
C HIS A 34 -5.65 -20.57 2.04
N SER A 35 -4.36 -20.24 2.11
CA SER A 35 -3.35 -20.88 1.24
C SER A 35 -2.99 -22.29 1.71
N GLU A 36 -2.52 -23.07 0.75
CA GLU A 36 -1.91 -24.39 1.03
C GLU A 36 -0.76 -24.28 2.03
N PRO A 37 -0.53 -25.29 2.88
CA PRO A 37 0.46 -25.22 3.96
C PRO A 37 1.88 -24.88 3.51
N SER A 38 2.31 -25.35 2.34
CA SER A 38 3.63 -25.06 1.78
C SER A 38 3.79 -23.57 1.46
N LEU A 39 2.85 -23.02 0.69
CA LEU A 39 2.83 -21.60 0.31
C LEU A 39 2.72 -20.69 1.53
N LYS A 40 1.88 -21.10 2.49
CA LYS A 40 1.72 -20.37 3.74
C LYS A 40 3.03 -20.30 4.52
N LYS A 41 3.79 -21.39 4.61
CA LYS A 41 5.08 -21.43 5.31
C LYS A 41 6.09 -20.46 4.69
N GLU A 42 6.23 -20.48 3.37
CA GLU A 42 7.13 -19.56 2.66
C GLU A 42 6.72 -18.09 2.88
N LEU A 43 5.42 -17.81 2.83
CA LEU A 43 4.92 -16.46 3.06
C LEU A 43 5.11 -15.99 4.51
N ASP A 44 4.89 -16.88 5.49
CA ASP A 44 5.15 -16.58 6.90
C ASP A 44 6.63 -16.20 7.11
N GLU A 45 7.57 -16.93 6.51
CA GLU A 45 9.02 -16.63 6.57
C GLU A 45 9.34 -15.25 5.95
N LEU A 46 8.74 -14.92 4.80
CA LEU A 46 8.92 -13.61 4.14
C LEU A 46 8.32 -12.45 4.93
N ILE A 47 7.22 -12.69 5.62
CA ILE A 47 6.61 -11.70 6.50
C ILE A 47 7.48 -11.49 7.75
N GLU A 48 7.97 -12.56 8.35
CA GLU A 48 8.81 -12.49 9.55
C GLU A 48 10.11 -11.74 9.27
N ASN A 49 10.76 -11.99 8.16
CA ASN A 49 12.01 -11.33 7.77
C ASN A 49 11.80 -9.91 7.19
N GLY A 50 10.55 -9.50 6.94
CA GLY A 50 10.18 -8.16 6.48
C GLY A 50 10.34 -7.92 4.98
N GLN A 51 10.40 -8.96 4.16
CA GLN A 51 10.36 -8.87 2.69
C GLN A 51 8.93 -8.75 2.17
N VAL A 52 7.96 -9.29 2.89
CA VAL A 52 6.53 -9.03 2.66
C VAL A 52 5.99 -8.25 3.84
N VAL A 53 5.42 -7.10 3.56
CA VAL A 53 4.81 -6.21 4.55
C VAL A 53 3.41 -5.79 4.08
N TRP A 54 2.65 -5.17 4.95
CA TRP A 54 1.33 -4.63 4.59
C TRP A 54 1.20 -3.18 5.03
N HIS A 55 0.32 -2.46 4.36
CA HIS A 55 -0.12 -1.13 4.79
C HIS A 55 -1.46 -1.21 5.52
N ALA A 56 -1.86 -0.15 6.18
CA ALA A 56 -2.99 -0.14 7.10
C ALA A 56 -4.35 -0.45 6.45
N LEU A 57 -4.55 -0.07 5.18
CA LEU A 57 -5.84 -0.25 4.52
C LEU A 57 -6.08 -1.68 4.05
N PRO A 58 -7.35 -2.14 4.08
CA PRO A 58 -7.71 -3.46 3.58
C PRO A 58 -7.50 -3.60 2.08
N PHE A 59 -7.85 -2.57 1.32
CA PHE A 59 -7.75 -2.47 -0.14
C PHE A 59 -7.96 -1.01 -0.56
N THR A 60 -7.78 -0.71 -1.83
CA THR A 60 -8.20 0.55 -2.44
C THR A 60 -9.73 0.64 -2.46
N SER A 61 -10.29 1.77 -2.04
CA SER A 61 -11.74 1.97 -1.96
C SER A 61 -12.15 3.40 -2.30
N HIS A 62 -13.36 3.55 -2.83
CA HIS A 62 -14.01 4.84 -2.97
C HIS A 62 -14.51 5.30 -1.60
N THR A 63 -13.83 6.26 -1.02
CA THR A 63 -14.06 6.69 0.36
C THR A 63 -15.41 7.40 0.57
N ASP A 64 -16.02 7.91 -0.50
CA ASP A 64 -17.32 8.58 -0.44
C ASP A 64 -18.52 7.61 -0.37
N PHE A 65 -18.30 6.32 -0.67
CA PHE A 65 -19.37 5.30 -0.66
C PHE A 65 -19.44 4.49 0.62
N ALA A 66 -18.49 4.66 1.53
CA ALA A 66 -18.47 3.98 2.81
C ALA A 66 -18.87 4.94 3.94
N THR A 67 -19.63 4.45 4.89
CA THR A 67 -19.81 5.17 6.15
C THR A 67 -18.49 5.24 6.93
N PRO A 68 -18.28 6.24 7.80
CA PRO A 68 -17.09 6.31 8.65
C PRO A 68 -16.85 5.04 9.45
N GLY A 69 -17.91 4.39 9.96
CA GLY A 69 -17.83 3.16 10.72
C GLY A 69 -17.36 1.97 9.89
N GLU A 70 -17.84 1.83 8.65
CA GLU A 70 -17.40 0.79 7.72
C GLU A 70 -15.94 0.99 7.33
N TYR A 71 -15.56 2.24 7.03
CA TYR A 71 -14.19 2.56 6.68
C TYR A 71 -13.22 2.20 7.83
N LEU A 72 -13.53 2.60 9.06
CA LEU A 72 -12.72 2.31 10.24
C LEU A 72 -12.66 0.80 10.54
N ARG A 73 -13.73 0.06 10.30
CA ARG A 73 -13.72 -1.41 10.44
C ARG A 73 -12.74 -2.10 9.50
N GLY A 74 -12.46 -1.52 8.33
CA GLY A 74 -11.49 -2.07 7.39
C GLY A 74 -10.08 -2.23 7.98
N PHE A 75 -9.71 -1.44 8.97
CA PHE A 75 -8.40 -1.55 9.62
C PHE A 75 -8.22 -2.80 10.48
N ILE A 76 -9.29 -3.56 10.74
CA ILE A 76 -9.21 -4.81 11.51
C ILE A 76 -8.21 -5.80 10.91
N TYR A 77 -8.16 -5.92 9.58
CA TYR A 77 -7.28 -6.88 8.92
C TYR A 77 -5.80 -6.57 9.16
N SER A 78 -5.44 -5.29 9.12
CA SER A 78 -4.09 -4.84 9.43
C SER A 78 -3.71 -5.14 10.89
N ARG A 79 -4.64 -4.95 11.81
CA ARG A 79 -4.47 -5.26 13.23
C ARG A 79 -4.34 -6.76 13.47
N LEU A 80 -5.20 -7.60 12.87
CA LEU A 80 -5.12 -9.05 12.99
C LEU A 80 -3.78 -9.60 12.47
N LEU A 81 -3.25 -9.06 11.38
CA LEU A 81 -1.92 -9.40 10.89
C LEU A 81 -0.83 -8.97 11.88
N ALA A 82 -0.93 -7.76 12.43
CA ALA A 82 0.02 -7.25 13.41
C ALA A 82 0.05 -8.13 14.68
N GLU A 83 -1.11 -8.52 15.18
CA GLU A 83 -1.25 -9.43 16.33
C GLU A 83 -0.65 -10.81 16.00
N ARG A 84 -1.00 -11.40 14.85
CA ARG A 84 -0.52 -12.71 14.42
C ARG A 84 1.01 -12.79 14.34
N TYR A 85 1.63 -11.79 13.70
CA TYR A 85 3.07 -11.75 13.46
C TYR A 85 3.85 -10.98 14.54
N ARG A 86 3.19 -10.54 15.61
CA ARG A 86 3.78 -9.75 16.70
C ARG A 86 4.56 -8.54 16.19
N LYS A 87 3.99 -7.86 15.20
CA LYS A 87 4.56 -6.65 14.59
C LYS A 87 3.74 -5.42 14.99
N PRO A 88 4.34 -4.22 14.96
CA PRO A 88 3.58 -3.00 15.15
C PRO A 88 2.55 -2.82 14.04
N CYS A 89 1.40 -2.20 14.37
CA CYS A 89 0.43 -1.80 13.36
C CYS A 89 1.07 -0.80 12.39
N PRO A 90 0.82 -0.93 11.08
CA PRO A 90 1.31 0.02 10.10
C PRO A 90 0.77 1.43 10.35
N ILE A 91 1.63 2.42 10.22
CA ILE A 91 1.29 3.84 10.30
C ILE A 91 1.13 4.48 8.91
N ALA A 92 1.27 3.70 7.87
CA ALA A 92 1.17 4.11 6.48
C ALA A 92 0.00 3.43 5.79
N ALA A 93 -0.63 4.16 4.87
CA ALA A 93 -1.70 3.71 4.01
C ALA A 93 -1.38 4.03 2.55
N LYS A 94 -1.90 3.21 1.63
CA LYS A 94 -1.78 3.45 0.19
C LYS A 94 -3.11 3.21 -0.48
N MET A 95 -3.49 4.10 -1.38
CA MET A 95 -4.60 3.92 -2.32
C MET A 95 -4.17 4.32 -3.72
N THR A 96 -4.69 3.60 -4.70
CA THR A 96 -4.40 3.84 -6.11
C THR A 96 -5.69 3.78 -6.90
N ASP A 97 -5.71 4.43 -8.06
CA ASP A 97 -6.77 4.27 -9.05
C ASP A 97 -8.16 4.78 -8.62
N VAL A 98 -8.21 5.66 -7.64
CA VAL A 98 -9.44 6.31 -7.18
C VAL A 98 -9.44 7.76 -7.62
N PRO A 99 -10.43 8.22 -8.40
CA PRO A 99 -10.43 9.58 -8.95
C PRO A 99 -10.61 10.68 -7.88
N GLY A 100 -11.16 10.36 -6.73
CA GLY A 100 -11.35 11.32 -5.65
C GLY A 100 -11.52 10.64 -4.30
N HIS A 101 -11.34 11.41 -3.24
CA HIS A 101 -11.46 10.93 -1.87
C HIS A 101 -12.23 11.92 -1.02
N SER A 102 -12.96 11.40 -0.05
CA SER A 102 -13.68 12.21 0.94
C SER A 102 -12.75 13.18 1.68
N VAL A 103 -13.18 14.42 1.83
CA VAL A 103 -12.48 15.44 2.61
C VAL A 103 -12.27 15.03 4.07
N MET A 104 -13.06 14.08 4.57
CA MET A 104 -12.95 13.53 5.92
C MET A 104 -11.87 12.43 6.05
N LEU A 105 -11.29 11.99 4.94
CA LEU A 105 -10.31 10.90 4.95
C LEU A 105 -9.13 11.14 5.91
N PRO A 106 -8.49 12.32 5.96
CA PRO A 106 -7.39 12.56 6.90
C PRO A 106 -7.82 12.45 8.36
N ASP A 107 -9.07 12.80 8.69
CA ASP A 107 -9.59 12.67 10.05
C ASP A 107 -9.73 11.19 10.44
N LEU A 108 -10.33 10.38 9.58
CA LEU A 108 -10.48 8.93 9.80
C LEU A 108 -9.13 8.21 9.91
N LEU A 109 -8.21 8.51 9.00
CA LEU A 109 -6.86 7.94 9.03
C LEU A 109 -6.11 8.32 10.32
N SER A 110 -6.14 9.59 10.70
CA SER A 110 -5.49 10.09 11.92
C SER A 110 -6.06 9.43 13.17
N GLN A 111 -7.38 9.24 13.25
CA GLN A 111 -8.03 8.53 14.36
C GLN A 111 -7.59 7.07 14.43
N ALA A 112 -7.37 6.42 13.28
CA ALA A 112 -6.84 5.07 13.20
C ALA A 112 -5.31 4.97 13.46
N GLY A 113 -4.64 6.08 13.77
CA GLY A 113 -3.19 6.12 14.04
C GLY A 113 -2.33 6.17 12.77
N ILE A 114 -2.92 6.39 11.59
CA ILE A 114 -2.20 6.50 10.33
C ILE A 114 -1.60 7.90 10.20
N ARG A 115 -0.32 7.97 9.86
CA ARG A 115 0.46 9.21 9.77
C ARG A 115 0.90 9.55 8.35
N PHE A 116 0.88 8.57 7.45
CA PHE A 116 1.29 8.72 6.06
C PHE A 116 0.29 8.08 5.12
N LEU A 117 -0.05 8.79 4.03
CA LEU A 117 -0.92 8.32 2.97
C LEU A 117 -0.21 8.49 1.62
N HIS A 118 -0.10 7.42 0.86
CA HIS A 118 0.32 7.47 -0.54
C HIS A 118 -0.89 7.34 -1.45
N LEU A 119 -1.09 8.30 -2.33
CA LEU A 119 -2.12 8.30 -3.37
C LEU A 119 -1.47 8.20 -4.75
N GLY A 120 -1.98 7.31 -5.58
CA GLY A 120 -1.65 7.21 -6.99
C GLY A 120 -2.88 7.56 -7.83
N CYS A 121 -2.73 8.50 -8.75
CA CYS A 121 -3.79 8.89 -9.66
C CYS A 121 -4.06 7.79 -10.71
N ASN A 122 -5.30 7.69 -11.15
CA ASN A 122 -5.64 6.96 -12.38
C ASN A 122 -5.13 7.75 -13.59
N GLU A 123 -4.56 7.08 -14.58
CA GLU A 123 -4.00 7.70 -15.79
C GLU A 123 -5.03 8.55 -16.56
N PHE A 124 -6.31 8.22 -16.47
CA PHE A 124 -7.41 8.92 -17.14
C PHE A 124 -8.04 10.03 -16.29
N ALA A 125 -7.65 10.15 -15.03
CA ALA A 125 -8.16 11.20 -14.15
C ALA A 125 -7.26 12.43 -14.23
N THR A 126 -7.88 13.63 -14.23
CA THR A 126 -7.13 14.86 -14.09
C THR A 126 -6.63 14.99 -12.65
N PRO A 127 -5.31 14.98 -12.43
CA PRO A 127 -4.78 15.12 -11.09
C PRO A 127 -5.06 16.51 -10.52
N PRO A 128 -5.35 16.64 -9.23
CA PRO A 128 -5.48 17.95 -8.60
C PRO A 128 -4.14 18.70 -8.61
N GLU A 129 -4.18 20.01 -8.61
CA GLU A 129 -3.01 20.86 -8.48
C GLU A 129 -2.57 20.95 -7.00
N VAL A 130 -1.89 19.90 -6.54
CA VAL A 130 -1.31 19.81 -5.19
C VAL A 130 0.19 19.51 -5.29
N PRO A 131 0.98 19.86 -4.28
CA PRO A 131 2.37 19.40 -4.18
C PRO A 131 2.43 17.85 -4.15
N GLU A 132 3.56 17.28 -4.58
CA GLU A 132 3.76 15.82 -4.49
C GLU A 132 3.81 15.32 -3.04
N LEU A 133 4.20 16.18 -2.11
CA LEU A 133 4.23 15.88 -0.68
C LEU A 133 3.65 17.06 0.09
N PHE A 134 2.58 16.81 0.86
CA PHE A 134 1.89 17.85 1.63
C PHE A 134 1.18 17.27 2.85
N TYR A 135 0.79 18.13 3.78
CA TYR A 135 -0.15 17.77 4.83
C TYR A 135 -1.57 17.99 4.35
N TRP A 136 -2.30 16.90 4.18
CA TRP A 136 -3.74 16.98 3.93
C TRP A 136 -4.48 17.11 5.25
N GLN A 137 -5.22 18.20 5.41
CA GLN A 137 -5.95 18.52 6.64
C GLN A 137 -7.46 18.37 6.41
N ALA A 138 -8.12 17.63 7.30
CA ALA A 138 -9.58 17.55 7.35
C ALA A 138 -10.18 18.81 7.97
N PRO A 139 -11.49 19.09 7.76
CA PRO A 139 -12.19 20.23 8.38
C PRO A 139 -12.04 20.26 9.90
N GLY A 140 -11.98 19.13 10.58
CA GLY A 140 -11.76 19.01 12.02
C GLY A 140 -10.33 19.31 12.50
N GLY A 141 -9.42 19.70 11.61
CA GLY A 141 -8.05 20.09 11.92
C GLY A 141 -7.02 18.95 11.97
N ARG A 142 -7.46 17.69 12.01
CA ARG A 142 -6.53 16.54 11.91
C ARG A 142 -5.90 16.45 10.53
N LYS A 143 -4.64 16.06 10.49
CA LYS A 143 -3.86 16.04 9.25
C LYS A 143 -3.05 14.76 9.12
N VAL A 144 -2.80 14.37 7.86
CA VAL A 144 -1.97 13.23 7.48
C VAL A 144 -0.96 13.70 6.45
N LEU A 145 0.31 13.31 6.60
CA LEU A 145 1.31 13.55 5.56
C LEU A 145 0.93 12.74 4.33
N THR A 146 0.74 13.40 3.20
CA THR A 146 0.25 12.77 1.98
C THR A 146 1.27 12.94 0.86
N MET A 147 1.61 11.84 0.22
CA MET A 147 2.35 11.80 -1.04
C MET A 147 1.37 11.56 -2.17
N TYR A 148 1.40 12.38 -3.20
CA TYR A 148 0.54 12.28 -4.37
C TYR A 148 1.37 12.04 -5.63
N SER A 149 1.23 10.86 -6.23
CA SER A 149 1.92 10.50 -7.48
C SER A 149 1.07 10.87 -8.69
N ARG A 150 1.39 12.00 -9.33
CA ARG A 150 0.66 12.54 -10.49
C ARG A 150 0.73 11.62 -11.72
N GLY A 151 1.85 10.92 -11.91
CA GLY A 151 2.05 9.95 -12.98
C GLY A 151 1.40 8.59 -12.71
N GLY A 152 0.45 8.54 -11.77
CA GLY A 152 -0.22 7.30 -11.38
C GLY A 152 0.63 6.44 -10.45
N TYR A 153 0.26 5.19 -10.36
CA TYR A 153 0.92 4.19 -9.50
C TYR A 153 2.00 3.37 -10.23
N GLY A 154 2.24 3.69 -11.50
CA GLY A 154 3.23 3.00 -12.33
C GLY A 154 4.68 3.40 -12.08
N SER A 155 4.94 4.43 -11.26
CA SER A 155 6.28 4.94 -10.98
C SER A 155 7.23 3.92 -10.31
N GLY A 156 6.69 2.82 -9.78
CA GLY A 156 7.46 1.70 -9.25
C GLY A 156 7.62 0.52 -10.21
N LEU A 157 7.18 0.64 -11.46
CA LEU A 157 7.33 -0.42 -12.44
C LEU A 157 8.81 -0.68 -12.73
N ILE A 158 9.20 -1.94 -12.59
CA ILE A 158 10.51 -2.42 -13.05
C ILE A 158 10.36 -2.76 -14.53
N PRO A 159 11.09 -2.08 -15.41
CA PRO A 159 10.98 -2.36 -16.84
C PRO A 159 11.42 -3.79 -17.16
N PRO A 160 10.79 -4.46 -18.10
CA PRO A 160 11.29 -5.74 -18.59
C PRO A 160 12.75 -5.61 -19.05
N LYS A 161 13.54 -6.65 -18.87
CA LYS A 161 14.97 -6.67 -19.30
C LYS A 161 15.19 -6.32 -20.76
N SER A 162 14.15 -6.52 -21.60
CA SER A 162 14.14 -6.18 -23.02
C SER A 162 13.99 -4.69 -23.29
N TRP A 163 13.57 -3.89 -22.32
CA TRP A 163 13.36 -2.47 -22.53
C TRP A 163 14.68 -1.71 -22.33
N LYS A 164 15.01 -0.87 -23.32
CA LYS A 164 16.15 0.04 -23.18
C LYS A 164 15.76 1.19 -22.26
N TYR A 165 16.68 1.59 -21.41
CA TYR A 165 16.51 2.66 -20.44
C TYR A 165 15.84 3.94 -20.96
N PRO A 166 16.17 4.47 -22.18
CA PRO A 166 15.52 5.65 -22.73
C PRO A 166 14.00 5.47 -22.97
N VAL A 167 13.57 4.29 -23.38
CA VAL A 167 12.14 4.00 -23.62
C VAL A 167 11.40 3.95 -22.29
N TRP A 168 11.99 3.33 -21.29
CA TRP A 168 11.40 3.27 -19.96
C TRP A 168 11.26 4.66 -19.32
N MET A 169 12.28 5.49 -19.39
CA MET A 169 12.23 6.88 -18.90
C MET A 169 11.16 7.71 -19.59
N ALA A 170 10.95 7.53 -20.89
CA ALA A 170 9.92 8.24 -21.65
C ALA A 170 8.48 7.84 -21.27
N LEU A 171 8.30 6.63 -20.72
CA LEU A 171 7.00 6.15 -20.26
C LEU A 171 6.68 6.54 -18.81
N MET A 172 7.68 7.05 -18.07
CA MET A 172 7.54 7.45 -16.66
C MET A 172 7.34 8.96 -16.48
N HIS A 173 7.43 9.73 -17.55
CA HIS A 173 7.20 11.17 -17.63
C HIS A 173 5.98 11.50 -18.47
#